data_bd2684f7626c80e5fd911be8fbbfda75
#
_entry.id   bd2684f7626c80e5fd911be8fbbfda75
#
_cell.length_a   1.000
_cell.length_b   1.000
_cell.length_c   1.000
_cell.angle_alpha   90.00
_cell.angle_beta   90.00
_cell.angle_gamma   90.00
#
_symmetry.space_group_name_H-M   'P 1'
#
loop_
_entity.id
_entity.type
_entity.pdbx_description
1 polymer ?
#
loop_
_entity_poly.entity_id
_entity_poly.type
_entity_poly.pdbx_seq_one_letter_code
_entity_poly.pdbx_strand_id
1 'polypeptide(L)'
;LRDYGGAGGLKTVSVRGFGAQHTGVSYDGVLLSECQSGEIDVSRYALDHVQSLRLTVGDNDDIFVSARQAASAAVLAIETLNEVPADCRAHLTAQAKMGSFGYVSPFVRYVQRVADRLTLSATADYTYAENDYPFKLRNGSVVTHERRTNSRMNSGHGEVAAQWQPNDRNRVWGKVYYYDNDRQLPGIVRLYTNVCGERLRDRN
;
A
#
# COMPACT_ATOMS: atom_id res chain seq x y z
N LEU A 1 9.02 -2.48 -10.24
CA LEU A 1 8.48 -1.44 -9.37
C LEU A 1 9.12 -0.11 -9.72
N ARG A 2 8.33 0.93 -9.93
CA ARG A 2 8.80 2.31 -10.05
C ARG A 2 8.50 3.03 -8.75
N ASP A 3 9.49 3.70 -8.19
CA ASP A 3 9.38 4.48 -6.96
C ASP A 3 9.60 5.96 -7.31
N TYR A 4 8.62 6.79 -7.00
CA TYR A 4 8.63 8.23 -7.31
C TYR A 4 8.96 9.09 -6.10
N GLY A 5 9.68 8.54 -5.13
CA GLY A 5 10.27 9.32 -4.05
C GLY A 5 10.06 8.76 -2.65
N GLY A 6 11.04 8.17 -2.07
CA GLY A 6 11.24 7.88 -0.66
C GLY A 6 10.06 7.25 0.09
N ALA A 7 10.02 7.44 1.40
CA ALA A 7 8.87 7.04 2.21
C ALA A 7 7.64 7.88 1.82
N GLY A 8 6.55 7.22 1.43
CA GLY A 8 5.30 7.85 0.98
C GLY A 8 5.28 8.33 -0.47
N GLY A 9 6.31 8.06 -1.24
CA GLY A 9 6.26 8.27 -2.68
C GLY A 9 5.29 7.31 -3.38
N LEU A 10 4.73 7.75 -4.50
CA LEU A 10 3.94 6.91 -5.39
C LEU A 10 4.78 5.71 -5.81
N LYS A 11 4.22 4.51 -5.68
CA LYS A 11 4.84 3.27 -6.14
C LYS A 11 3.94 2.56 -7.11
N THR A 12 4.39 2.40 -8.34
CA THR A 12 3.64 1.71 -9.38
C THR A 12 4.38 0.46 -9.87
N VAL A 13 3.62 -0.51 -10.36
CA VAL A 13 4.18 -1.73 -10.93
C VAL A 13 4.08 -1.66 -12.44
N SER A 14 5.21 -1.81 -13.09
CA SER A 14 5.32 -1.86 -14.55
C SER A 14 6.04 -3.15 -14.93
N VAL A 15 5.51 -3.89 -15.89
CA VAL A 15 5.98 -5.21 -16.28
C VAL A 15 6.35 -5.21 -17.76
N ARG A 16 7.51 -5.79 -18.11
CA ARG A 16 7.99 -5.96 -19.48
C ARG A 16 7.99 -4.68 -20.33
N GLY A 17 8.20 -3.51 -19.71
CA GLY A 17 8.23 -2.24 -20.41
C GLY A 17 6.87 -1.62 -20.73
N PHE A 18 5.76 -2.30 -20.43
CA PHE A 18 4.43 -1.70 -20.49
C PHE A 18 4.25 -0.66 -19.39
N GLY A 19 3.45 0.38 -19.65
CA GLY A 19 3.10 1.36 -18.63
C GLY A 19 2.35 0.73 -17.45
N ALA A 20 2.38 1.37 -16.27
CA ALA A 20 1.76 0.84 -15.07
C ALA A 20 0.23 0.67 -15.20
N GLN A 21 -0.40 1.45 -16.08
CA GLN A 21 -1.84 1.34 -16.42
C GLN A 21 -2.23 0.00 -17.06
N HIS A 22 -1.26 -0.76 -17.60
CA HIS A 22 -1.49 -2.09 -18.17
C HIS A 22 -1.25 -3.23 -17.18
N THR A 23 -0.87 -2.91 -15.97
CA THR A 23 -0.69 -3.88 -14.88
C THR A 23 -1.89 -3.83 -13.95
N GLY A 24 -2.66 -4.90 -13.91
CA GLY A 24 -3.74 -5.06 -12.93
C GLY A 24 -3.17 -5.26 -11.54
N VAL A 25 -3.84 -4.73 -10.51
CA VAL A 25 -3.53 -5.02 -9.12
C VAL A 25 -4.79 -5.56 -8.46
N SER A 26 -4.72 -6.72 -7.85
CA SER A 26 -5.82 -7.26 -7.06
C SER A 26 -5.44 -7.34 -5.59
N TYR A 27 -6.41 -7.07 -4.73
CA TYR A 27 -6.27 -7.13 -3.29
C TYR A 27 -7.30 -8.12 -2.75
N ASP A 28 -6.85 -9.23 -2.17
CA ASP A 28 -7.66 -10.37 -1.75
C ASP A 28 -8.68 -10.81 -2.82
N GLY A 29 -8.25 -10.93 -4.07
CA GLY A 29 -9.06 -11.35 -5.19
C GLY A 29 -9.93 -10.26 -5.84
N VAL A 30 -10.03 -9.06 -5.24
CA VAL A 30 -10.75 -7.92 -5.80
C VAL A 30 -9.82 -7.08 -6.65
N LEU A 31 -10.13 -6.93 -7.93
CA LEU A 31 -9.35 -6.09 -8.83
C LEU A 31 -9.57 -4.61 -8.50
N LEU A 32 -8.49 -3.92 -8.21
CA LEU A 32 -8.48 -2.50 -7.92
C LEU A 32 -8.63 -1.69 -9.20
N SER A 33 -9.25 -0.53 -9.09
CA SER A 33 -9.34 0.43 -10.18
C SER A 33 -9.02 1.82 -9.69
N GLU A 34 -8.32 2.56 -10.52
CA GLU A 34 -8.07 3.98 -10.36
C GLU A 34 -8.62 4.68 -11.60
N CYS A 35 -9.42 5.73 -11.39
CA CYS A 35 -10.23 6.33 -12.45
C CYS A 35 -9.55 7.53 -13.11
N GLN A 36 -8.49 8.06 -12.53
CA GLN A 36 -7.84 9.27 -13.00
C GLN A 36 -6.68 8.97 -13.97
N SER A 37 -5.71 8.18 -13.52
CA SER A 37 -4.50 7.83 -14.29
C SER A 37 -4.50 6.38 -14.79
N GLY A 38 -5.32 5.53 -14.20
CA GLY A 38 -5.30 4.09 -14.40
C GLY A 38 -4.11 3.39 -13.75
N GLU A 39 -3.25 4.12 -13.04
CA GLU A 39 -2.08 3.58 -12.34
C GLU A 39 -2.41 3.34 -10.87
N ILE A 40 -2.25 2.12 -10.41
CA ILE A 40 -2.52 1.76 -9.00
C ILE A 40 -1.28 2.06 -8.15
N ASP A 41 -1.47 2.90 -7.13
CA ASP A 41 -0.46 3.14 -6.11
C ASP A 41 -0.41 1.97 -5.11
N VAL A 42 0.59 1.12 -5.26
CA VAL A 42 0.77 -0.03 -4.35
C VAL A 42 1.37 0.36 -3.00
N SER A 43 1.82 1.60 -2.82
CA SER A 43 2.32 2.08 -1.53
C SER A 43 1.25 2.19 -0.45
N ARG A 44 -0.03 2.19 -0.85
CA ARG A 44 -1.20 2.22 0.06
C ARG A 44 -1.34 0.94 0.89
N TYR A 45 -0.75 -0.16 0.42
CA TYR A 45 -0.90 -1.47 1.07
C TYR A 45 0.32 -1.77 1.92
N ALA A 46 0.13 -1.73 3.23
CA ALA A 46 1.19 -2.10 4.18
C ALA A 46 1.54 -3.57 4.01
N LEU A 47 2.83 -3.86 3.86
CA LEU A 47 3.31 -5.24 3.70
C LEU A 47 3.28 -6.06 4.99
N ASP A 48 2.99 -5.42 6.12
CA ASP A 48 3.05 -6.02 7.46
C ASP A 48 2.01 -7.13 7.68
N HIS A 49 0.93 -7.11 6.92
CA HIS A 49 -0.14 -8.12 6.98
C HIS A 49 -0.32 -8.89 5.67
N VAL A 50 0.57 -8.71 4.72
CA VAL A 50 0.55 -9.44 3.44
C VAL A 50 1.12 -10.83 3.63
N GLN A 51 0.36 -11.84 3.21
CA GLN A 51 0.78 -13.23 3.21
C GLN A 51 1.57 -13.57 1.95
N SER A 52 1.06 -13.15 0.80
CA SER A 52 1.70 -13.43 -0.48
C SER A 52 1.57 -12.28 -1.47
N LEU A 53 2.59 -12.13 -2.29
CA LEU A 53 2.59 -11.30 -3.48
C LEU A 53 2.83 -12.18 -4.68
N ARG A 54 1.84 -12.30 -5.56
CA ARG A 54 1.94 -13.09 -6.79
C ARG A 54 1.87 -12.20 -8.01
N LEU A 55 2.86 -12.29 -8.86
CA LEU A 55 2.85 -11.62 -10.16
C LEU A 55 2.60 -12.65 -11.27
N THR A 56 1.44 -12.58 -11.89
CA THR A 56 1.10 -13.37 -13.07
C THR A 56 1.31 -12.53 -14.32
N VAL A 57 2.04 -13.08 -15.29
CA VAL A 57 2.38 -12.37 -16.54
C VAL A 57 1.90 -13.20 -17.72
N GLY A 58 1.09 -12.59 -18.57
CA GLY A 58 0.48 -13.26 -19.71
C GLY A 58 -0.83 -13.97 -19.34
N ASP A 59 -1.17 -14.98 -20.11
CA ASP A 59 -2.41 -15.73 -19.94
C ASP A 59 -2.50 -16.43 -18.59
N ASN A 60 -3.72 -16.50 -18.08
CA ASN A 60 -4.05 -17.17 -16.83
C ASN A 60 -5.13 -18.23 -17.15
N ASP A 61 -4.85 -19.47 -16.84
CA ASP A 61 -5.77 -20.62 -17.05
C ASP A 61 -6.96 -20.62 -16.08
N ASP A 62 -7.02 -19.65 -15.14
CA ASP A 62 -8.12 -19.55 -14.21
C ASP A 62 -9.36 -18.95 -14.89
N ILE A 63 -10.41 -19.75 -15.00
CA ILE A 63 -11.69 -19.35 -15.60
C ILE A 63 -12.48 -18.32 -14.77
N PHE A 64 -12.09 -18.11 -13.52
CA PHE A 64 -12.75 -17.16 -12.60
C PHE A 64 -12.12 -15.77 -12.63
N VAL A 65 -11.09 -15.51 -13.43
CA VAL A 65 -10.55 -14.18 -13.59
C VAL A 65 -11.53 -13.26 -14.30
N SER A 66 -11.60 -12.01 -13.86
CA SER A 66 -12.41 -11.00 -14.55
C SER A 66 -11.84 -10.68 -15.93
N ALA A 67 -12.70 -10.29 -16.89
CA ALA A 67 -12.28 -9.91 -18.23
C ALA A 67 -11.19 -8.82 -18.22
N ARG A 68 -11.22 -7.91 -17.25
CA ARG A 68 -10.22 -6.86 -17.08
C ARG A 68 -8.85 -7.45 -16.64
N GLN A 69 -8.86 -8.45 -15.77
CA GLN A 69 -7.63 -9.16 -15.39
C GLN A 69 -7.04 -9.92 -16.59
N ALA A 70 -7.89 -10.62 -17.35
CA ALA A 70 -7.47 -11.34 -18.54
C ALA A 70 -6.89 -10.39 -19.63
N ALA A 71 -7.41 -9.16 -19.73
CA ALA A 71 -6.93 -8.15 -20.65
C ALA A 71 -5.68 -7.39 -20.16
N SER A 72 -5.21 -7.61 -18.94
CA SER A 72 -4.03 -6.94 -18.40
C SER A 72 -2.75 -7.64 -18.86
N ALA A 73 -1.70 -6.87 -19.14
CA ALA A 73 -0.38 -7.43 -19.51
C ALA A 73 0.25 -8.24 -18.38
N ALA A 74 -0.07 -7.88 -17.14
CA ALA A 74 0.28 -8.62 -15.94
C ALA A 74 -0.70 -8.28 -14.81
N VAL A 75 -0.82 -9.15 -13.83
CA VAL A 75 -1.63 -8.94 -12.61
C VAL A 75 -0.77 -9.18 -11.38
N LEU A 76 -0.67 -8.16 -10.52
CA LEU A 76 -0.11 -8.28 -9.19
C LEU A 76 -1.24 -8.61 -8.21
N ALA A 77 -1.25 -9.82 -7.67
CA ALA A 77 -2.17 -10.22 -6.61
C ALA A 77 -1.51 -10.02 -5.24
N ILE A 78 -2.17 -9.26 -4.39
CA ILE A 78 -1.80 -9.02 -2.99
C ILE A 78 -2.80 -9.81 -2.15
N GLU A 79 -2.31 -10.80 -1.42
CA GLU A 79 -3.13 -11.62 -0.53
C GLU A 79 -2.74 -11.31 0.92
N THR A 80 -3.73 -10.94 1.73
CA THR A 80 -3.51 -10.65 3.14
C THR A 80 -3.51 -11.92 3.98
N LEU A 81 -2.98 -11.81 5.20
CA LEU A 81 -2.99 -12.89 6.18
C LEU A 81 -4.43 -13.21 6.60
N ASN A 82 -5.01 -14.25 6.03
CA ASN A 82 -6.35 -14.76 6.34
C ASN A 82 -6.29 -16.01 7.23
N GLU A 83 -5.39 -16.02 8.21
CA GLU A 83 -5.29 -17.11 9.16
C GLU A 83 -6.53 -17.19 10.04
N VAL A 84 -7.13 -18.37 10.09
CA VAL A 84 -8.20 -18.69 11.04
C VAL A 84 -7.56 -19.34 12.26
N PRO A 85 -7.59 -18.68 13.43
CA PRO A 85 -7.05 -19.28 14.65
C PRO A 85 -7.72 -20.61 14.97
N ALA A 86 -6.93 -21.58 15.41
CA ALA A 86 -7.46 -22.88 15.81
C ALA A 86 -8.26 -22.80 17.13
N ASP A 87 -7.98 -21.79 17.94
CA ASP A 87 -8.65 -21.51 19.20
C ASP A 87 -9.60 -20.30 19.09
N CYS A 88 -10.44 -20.10 20.12
CA CYS A 88 -11.33 -18.94 20.22
C CYS A 88 -10.69 -17.75 20.94
N ARG A 89 -9.37 -17.77 21.17
CA ARG A 89 -8.67 -16.70 21.86
C ARG A 89 -8.41 -15.52 20.92
N ALA A 90 -8.29 -14.36 21.52
CA ALA A 90 -7.86 -13.16 20.83
C ALA A 90 -6.35 -13.21 20.55
N HIS A 91 -5.96 -13.07 19.30
CA HIS A 91 -4.57 -12.95 18.88
C HIS A 91 -4.29 -11.51 18.51
N LEU A 92 -3.37 -10.87 19.24
CA LEU A 92 -2.95 -9.49 19.00
C LEU A 92 -1.49 -9.50 18.58
N THR A 93 -1.22 -8.89 17.43
CA THR A 93 0.14 -8.63 16.94
C THR A 93 0.35 -7.13 16.89
N ALA A 94 1.41 -6.63 17.52
CA ALA A 94 1.78 -5.23 17.46
C ALA A 94 3.24 -5.10 17.01
N GLN A 95 3.51 -4.17 16.12
CA GLN A 95 4.85 -3.88 15.61
C GLN A 95 5.03 -2.37 15.50
N ALA A 96 6.23 -1.88 15.74
CA ALA A 96 6.60 -0.50 15.47
C ALA A 96 7.91 -0.47 14.68
N LYS A 97 7.93 0.27 13.59
CA LYS A 97 9.13 0.53 12.80
C LYS A 97 9.55 1.98 13.02
N MET A 98 10.83 2.20 13.17
CA MET A 98 11.43 3.52 13.30
C MET A 98 12.59 3.64 12.33
N GLY A 99 12.80 4.82 11.80
CA GLY A 99 13.87 5.06 10.83
C GLY A 99 14.40 6.49 10.88
N SER A 100 15.35 6.78 10.01
CA SER A 100 15.93 8.11 9.88
C SER A 100 14.88 9.14 9.41
N PHE A 101 15.16 10.40 9.66
CA PHE A 101 14.35 11.55 9.23
C PHE A 101 12.90 11.51 9.74
N GLY A 102 12.74 11.13 11.01
CA GLY A 102 11.45 11.12 11.69
C GLY A 102 10.49 10.04 11.21
N TYR A 103 10.98 8.98 10.57
CA TYR A 103 10.13 7.87 10.15
C TYR A 103 9.67 7.04 11.34
N VAL A 104 8.35 6.92 11.51
CA VAL A 104 7.70 6.07 12.51
C VAL A 104 6.49 5.38 11.87
N SER A 105 6.39 4.06 12.04
CA SER A 105 5.29 3.27 11.48
C SER A 105 4.83 2.18 12.45
N PRO A 106 3.89 2.49 13.36
CA PRO A 106 3.22 1.51 14.18
C PRO A 106 2.20 0.71 13.36
N PHE A 107 2.06 -0.56 13.69
CA PHE A 107 1.14 -1.51 13.11
C PHE A 107 0.52 -2.36 14.21
N VAL A 108 -0.77 -2.62 14.12
CA VAL A 108 -1.52 -3.49 15.03
C VAL A 108 -2.47 -4.38 14.22
N ARG A 109 -2.51 -5.65 14.55
CA ARG A 109 -3.43 -6.63 14.00
C ARG A 109 -4.09 -7.42 15.12
N TYR A 110 -5.39 -7.52 15.06
CA TYR A 110 -6.22 -8.34 15.93
C TYR A 110 -6.94 -9.41 15.12
N VAL A 111 -6.94 -10.64 15.59
CA VAL A 111 -7.69 -11.76 14.99
C VAL A 111 -8.30 -12.60 16.09
N GLN A 112 -9.58 -12.94 15.94
CA GLN A 112 -10.27 -13.83 16.87
C GLN A 112 -11.32 -14.67 16.15
N ARG A 113 -11.36 -15.94 16.46
CA ARG A 113 -12.51 -16.80 16.15
C ARG A 113 -13.56 -16.62 17.24
N VAL A 114 -14.59 -15.81 16.97
CA VAL A 114 -15.65 -15.45 17.93
C VAL A 114 -16.71 -16.54 18.07
N ALA A 115 -16.84 -17.41 17.07
CA ALA A 115 -17.70 -18.59 17.08
C ALA A 115 -17.03 -19.69 16.22
N ASP A 116 -17.54 -20.92 16.32
CA ASP A 116 -16.96 -22.09 15.62
C ASP A 116 -16.79 -21.85 14.10
N ARG A 117 -17.60 -20.98 13.53
CA ARG A 117 -17.63 -20.71 12.08
C ARG A 117 -17.51 -19.22 11.72
N LEU A 118 -17.16 -18.37 12.68
CA LEU A 118 -17.02 -16.94 12.48
C LEU A 118 -15.68 -16.44 13.01
N THR A 119 -14.89 -15.88 12.12
CA THR A 119 -13.61 -15.22 12.44
C THR A 119 -13.71 -13.74 12.12
N LEU A 120 -13.29 -12.91 13.06
CA LEU A 120 -13.15 -11.47 12.89
C LEU A 120 -11.67 -11.10 12.91
N SER A 121 -11.30 -10.17 12.05
CA SER A 121 -9.98 -9.55 12.06
C SER A 121 -10.06 -8.05 11.92
N ALA A 122 -9.16 -7.35 12.58
CA ALA A 122 -8.99 -5.92 12.45
C ALA A 122 -7.51 -5.59 12.34
N THR A 123 -7.16 -4.73 11.41
CA THR A 123 -5.78 -4.28 11.19
C THR A 123 -5.77 -2.76 11.13
N ALA A 124 -4.79 -2.15 11.75
CA ALA A 124 -4.56 -0.73 11.66
C ALA A 124 -3.07 -0.44 11.58
N ASP A 125 -2.69 0.46 10.71
CA ASP A 125 -1.34 1.00 10.63
C ASP A 125 -1.36 2.50 10.42
N TYR A 126 -0.30 3.12 10.87
CA TYR A 126 -0.05 4.53 10.68
C TYR A 126 1.40 4.74 10.31
N THR A 127 1.66 5.60 9.36
CA THR A 127 3.03 5.95 8.96
C THR A 127 3.20 7.46 8.97
N TYR A 128 4.22 7.89 9.69
CA TYR A 128 4.68 9.25 9.71
C TYR A 128 6.13 9.32 9.23
N ALA A 129 6.45 10.33 8.43
CA ALA A 129 7.82 10.63 8.05
C ALA A 129 7.98 12.13 7.77
N GLU A 130 9.02 12.75 8.32
CA GLU A 130 9.38 14.14 7.98
C GLU A 130 10.09 14.24 6.63
N ASN A 131 10.89 13.22 6.30
CA ASN A 131 11.66 13.14 5.05
C ASN A 131 12.56 14.36 4.78
N ASP A 132 13.02 15.04 5.82
CA ASP A 132 13.81 16.27 5.76
C ASP A 132 15.32 16.02 5.60
N TYR A 133 15.69 15.05 4.77
CA TYR A 133 17.07 14.62 4.62
C TYR A 133 17.99 15.66 3.98
N PRO A 134 19.27 15.75 4.41
CA PRO A 134 20.27 16.59 3.78
C PRO A 134 20.72 15.97 2.45
N PHE A 135 20.98 16.80 1.46
CA PHE A 135 21.56 16.37 0.18
C PHE A 135 22.54 17.42 -0.37
N LYS A 136 23.39 16.96 -1.26
CA LYS A 136 24.31 17.83 -2.00
C LYS A 136 23.74 18.13 -3.36
N LEU A 137 23.57 19.41 -3.65
CA LEU A 137 23.21 19.90 -4.97
C LEU A 137 24.49 20.34 -5.69
N ARG A 138 24.74 19.73 -6.85
CA ARG A 138 25.87 20.11 -7.71
C ARG A 138 25.35 20.71 -8.99
N ASN A 139 25.77 21.93 -9.28
CA ASN A 139 25.50 22.60 -10.54
C ASN A 139 26.80 23.18 -11.10
N GLY A 140 27.37 22.49 -12.08
CA GLY A 140 28.70 22.80 -12.60
C GLY A 140 29.77 22.66 -11.51
N SER A 141 30.48 23.76 -11.21
CA SER A 141 31.50 23.85 -10.18
C SER A 141 30.96 24.21 -8.79
N VAL A 142 29.72 24.65 -8.70
CA VAL A 142 29.10 25.04 -7.44
C VAL A 142 28.48 23.83 -6.75
N VAL A 143 28.86 23.60 -5.49
CA VAL A 143 28.31 22.57 -4.63
C VAL A 143 27.68 23.24 -3.42
N THR A 144 26.37 23.03 -3.20
CA THR A 144 25.65 23.48 -2.01
C THR A 144 25.14 22.31 -1.20
N HIS A 145 25.00 22.52 0.11
CA HIS A 145 24.43 21.56 1.03
C HIS A 145 23.01 22.04 1.38
N GLU A 146 22.04 21.27 0.95
CA GLU A 146 20.60 21.62 1.09
C GLU A 146 19.91 20.59 1.98
N ARG A 147 18.75 20.96 2.51
CA ARG A 147 17.81 20.04 3.15
C ARG A 147 16.52 19.95 2.35
N ARG A 148 15.98 18.77 2.26
CA ARG A 148 14.66 18.55 1.64
C ARG A 148 13.59 19.21 2.51
N THR A 149 12.78 20.05 1.90
CA THR A 149 11.65 20.73 2.54
C THR A 149 10.35 20.30 1.90
N ASN A 150 9.23 20.51 2.60
CA ASN A 150 7.89 20.16 2.12
C ASN A 150 7.79 18.70 1.65
N SER A 151 8.25 17.78 2.49
CA SER A 151 8.31 16.33 2.20
C SER A 151 7.64 15.46 3.26
N ARG A 152 6.98 16.09 4.26
CA ARG A 152 6.29 15.39 5.33
C ARG A 152 5.13 14.55 4.79
N MET A 153 4.96 13.39 5.39
CA MET A 153 3.91 12.44 5.08
C MET A 153 3.22 11.96 6.35
N ASN A 154 1.90 11.86 6.28
CA ASN A 154 1.06 11.18 7.25
C ASN A 154 0.15 10.22 6.48
N SER A 155 0.17 8.96 6.81
CA SER A 155 -0.70 7.95 6.19
C SER A 155 -1.30 7.08 7.27
N GLY A 156 -2.60 6.88 7.24
CA GLY A 156 -3.32 5.97 8.12
C GLY A 156 -4.15 4.99 7.32
N HIS A 157 -4.12 3.74 7.73
CA HIS A 157 -4.89 2.66 7.15
C HIS A 157 -5.60 1.88 8.25
N GLY A 158 -6.84 1.52 8.01
CA GLY A 158 -7.64 0.67 8.87
C GLY A 158 -8.47 -0.31 8.07
N GLU A 159 -8.51 -1.55 8.50
CA GLU A 159 -9.24 -2.62 7.84
C GLU A 159 -9.94 -3.49 8.87
N VAL A 160 -11.18 -3.84 8.61
CA VAL A 160 -11.94 -4.82 9.40
C VAL A 160 -12.50 -5.86 8.44
N ALA A 161 -12.27 -7.13 8.75
CA ALA A 161 -12.78 -8.24 7.95
C ALA A 161 -13.52 -9.26 8.83
N ALA A 162 -14.55 -9.87 8.23
CA ALA A 162 -15.30 -10.96 8.82
C ALA A 162 -15.33 -12.13 7.83
N GLN A 163 -15.01 -13.32 8.32
CA GLN A 163 -15.10 -14.57 7.57
C GLN A 163 -16.10 -15.48 8.26
N TRP A 164 -17.15 -15.84 7.56
CA TRP A 164 -18.20 -16.73 8.05
C TRP A 164 -18.32 -17.97 7.17
N GLN A 165 -18.29 -19.14 7.78
CA GLN A 165 -18.43 -20.42 7.10
C GLN A 165 -19.70 -21.15 7.61
N PRO A 166 -20.91 -20.81 7.08
CA PRO A 166 -22.16 -21.39 7.58
C PRO A 166 -22.23 -22.90 7.46
N ASN A 167 -21.54 -23.48 6.49
CA ASN A 167 -21.41 -24.92 6.29
C ASN A 167 -20.09 -25.24 5.56
N ASP A 168 -19.76 -26.51 5.39
CA ASP A 168 -18.49 -26.96 4.80
C ASP A 168 -18.37 -26.62 3.31
N ARG A 169 -19.46 -26.26 2.64
CA ARG A 169 -19.51 -25.93 1.20
C ARG A 169 -19.51 -24.44 0.91
N ASN A 170 -19.88 -23.62 1.88
CA ASN A 170 -20.05 -22.19 1.68
C ASN A 170 -19.13 -21.41 2.61
N ARG A 171 -18.43 -20.44 2.06
CA ARG A 171 -17.64 -19.45 2.78
C ARG A 171 -18.04 -18.07 2.30
N VAL A 172 -18.39 -17.20 3.24
CA VAL A 172 -18.70 -15.80 3.00
C VAL A 172 -17.66 -14.96 3.73
N TRP A 173 -17.11 -13.99 3.06
CA TRP A 173 -16.20 -13.03 3.67
C TRP A 173 -16.55 -11.63 3.24
N GLY A 174 -16.36 -10.69 4.14
CA GLY A 174 -16.55 -9.28 3.90
C GLY A 174 -15.44 -8.47 4.53
N LYS A 175 -15.08 -7.38 3.90
CA LYS A 175 -13.98 -6.52 4.31
C LYS A 175 -14.39 -5.06 4.13
N VAL A 176 -14.08 -4.24 5.13
CA VAL A 176 -14.20 -2.78 5.07
C VAL A 176 -12.79 -2.22 5.22
N TYR A 177 -12.45 -1.33 4.32
CA TYR A 177 -11.15 -0.71 4.21
C TYR A 177 -11.28 0.81 4.28
N TYR A 178 -10.39 1.46 5.04
CA TYR A 178 -10.28 2.90 5.11
C TYR A 178 -8.82 3.32 4.98
N TYR A 179 -8.58 4.34 4.17
CA TYR A 179 -7.26 4.90 3.95
C TYR A 179 -7.33 6.44 3.89
N ASP A 180 -6.47 7.11 4.63
CA ASP A 180 -6.26 8.58 4.56
C ASP A 180 -4.76 8.84 4.46
N ASN A 181 -4.34 9.56 3.44
CA ASN A 181 -2.96 9.95 3.23
C ASN A 181 -2.89 11.46 2.97
N ASP A 182 -2.05 12.12 3.73
CA ASP A 182 -1.74 13.53 3.59
C ASP A 182 -0.23 13.68 3.43
N ARG A 183 0.20 14.02 2.24
CA ARG A 183 1.61 14.18 1.91
C ARG A 183 1.93 15.53 1.29
N GLN A 184 3.05 16.06 1.67
CA GLN A 184 3.66 17.20 1.05
C GLN A 184 4.51 16.73 -0.13
N LEU A 185 4.36 17.38 -1.28
CA LEU A 185 5.15 17.11 -2.48
C LEU A 185 6.24 18.17 -2.57
N PRO A 186 7.50 17.80 -2.39
CA PRO A 186 8.59 18.75 -2.49
C PRO A 186 8.69 19.29 -3.92
N GLY A 187 8.89 20.59 -4.05
CA GLY A 187 9.10 21.25 -5.33
C GLY A 187 10.41 20.84 -6.01
N ILE A 188 10.57 21.29 -7.24
CA ILE A 188 11.80 21.08 -8.01
C ILE A 188 12.94 21.84 -7.31
N VAL A 189 14.04 21.14 -7.04
CA VAL A 189 15.25 21.78 -6.50
C VAL A 189 15.97 22.47 -7.65
N ARG A 190 15.94 23.81 -7.66
CA ARG A 190 16.73 24.65 -8.56
C ARG A 190 17.65 25.54 -7.72
N LEU A 191 18.79 25.94 -8.27
CA LEU A 191 19.66 26.92 -7.65
C LEU A 191 18.90 28.20 -7.35
N TYR A 192 18.98 28.65 -6.09
CA TYR A 192 18.44 29.92 -5.58
C TYR A 192 16.92 30.09 -5.63
N THR A 193 16.13 29.05 -5.88
CA THR A 193 14.68 29.11 -5.84
C THR A 193 14.13 28.06 -4.88
N ASN A 194 13.62 28.49 -3.73
CA ASN A 194 12.70 27.69 -2.93
C ASN A 194 11.34 27.71 -3.62
N VAL A 195 11.12 26.76 -4.52
CA VAL A 195 9.79 26.56 -5.09
C VAL A 195 8.90 25.96 -4.02
N CYS A 196 7.81 26.63 -3.66
CA CYS A 196 6.79 26.09 -2.77
C CYS A 196 6.31 24.75 -3.32
N GLY A 197 6.40 23.71 -2.49
CA GLY A 197 5.89 22.40 -2.84
C GLY A 197 4.36 22.36 -2.73
N GLU A 198 3.78 21.34 -3.32
CA GLU A 198 2.35 21.07 -3.29
C GLU A 198 2.00 20.16 -2.09
N ARG A 199 0.72 20.02 -1.82
CA ARG A 199 0.17 19.09 -0.83
C ARG A 199 -0.85 18.22 -1.52
N LEU A 200 -0.70 16.91 -1.37
CA LEU A 200 -1.66 15.93 -1.88
C LEU A 200 -2.35 15.26 -0.70
N ARG A 201 -3.66 15.25 -0.73
CA ARG A 201 -4.48 14.50 0.20
C ARG A 201 -5.32 13.49 -0.57
N ASP A 202 -5.21 12.23 -0.17
CA ASP A 202 -5.93 11.11 -0.75
C ASP A 202 -6.70 10.39 0.36
N ARG A 203 -8.00 10.20 0.16
CA ARG A 203 -8.89 9.54 1.11
C ARG A 203 -9.76 8.52 0.35
N ASN A 204 -9.81 7.31 0.87
CA ASN A 204 -10.53 6.20 0.26
C ASN A 204 -11.29 5.38 1.30
#